data_7fbe4ee52bf880f0396e11a2257284e8
#
_entry.id   7fbe4ee52bf880f0396e11a2257284e8
#
_cell.length_a   1.000
_cell.length_b   1.000
_cell.length_c   1.000
_cell.angle_alpha   90.00
_cell.angle_beta   90.00
_cell.angle_gamma   90.00
#
_symmetry.space_group_name_H-M   'P 1'
#
loop_
_entity.id
_entity.type
_entity.pdbx_description
1 polymer ?
#
loop_
_entity_poly.entity_id
_entity_poly.type
_entity_poly.pdbx_seq_one_letter_code
_entity_poly.pdbx_strand_id
1 'polypeptide(L)'
;MTVNGWLQVALFCVLLVLLTKPLGGYMTRVFAGDKTLLSPVLRPLETFLYRLSGIDERLEQHWVTYAVAMLAFSFAGFVVLYALQRLQAILPLNPQHLDAVSPDLAFNTSVSFVTNTNWQSYVPETTLSYLVQMAGLTVHNFVSAATGIALAIALVRGFTRRSSATVGNFWVDMTRCTLYVLLPASIVFGLVMVSQGVPQNLSAYTDVTTLEGAKQVIAQGPVASQEVIKMLGTNGGGFFNANSAHPFENPTALTNLLQMLLIFSIGAALTNVFGRMAGNQRQGWAIFAVMGVMFLAGVTVLYASEAAGKALLAHLPLDQLAGNME
;
A
#
# COMPACT_ATOMS: atom_id res chain seq x y z
N MET A 1 -26.38 -1.79 14.49
CA MET A 1 -26.06 -0.83 13.41
C MET A 1 -26.63 0.54 13.76
N THR A 2 -25.81 1.57 13.72
CA THR A 2 -26.21 2.95 14.06
C THR A 2 -26.38 3.83 12.82
N VAL A 3 -27.16 4.90 12.94
CA VAL A 3 -27.30 5.91 11.87
C VAL A 3 -25.94 6.54 11.57
N ASN A 4 -25.14 6.85 12.59
CA ASN A 4 -23.80 7.41 12.43
C ASN A 4 -22.87 6.48 11.63
N GLY A 5 -22.88 5.18 11.90
CA GLY A 5 -22.08 4.21 11.13
C GLY A 5 -22.44 4.20 9.64
N TRP A 6 -23.73 4.24 9.31
CA TRP A 6 -24.18 4.34 7.92
C TRP A 6 -23.83 5.68 7.27
N LEU A 7 -23.84 6.78 8.01
CA LEU A 7 -23.36 8.07 7.50
C LEU A 7 -21.87 8.05 7.19
N GLN A 8 -21.04 7.38 8.01
CA GLN A 8 -19.62 7.19 7.73
C GLN A 8 -19.38 6.36 6.46
N VAL A 9 -20.10 5.24 6.30
CA VAL A 9 -20.04 4.43 5.06
C VAL A 9 -20.46 5.25 3.84
N ALA A 10 -21.55 6.03 3.95
CA ALA A 10 -22.01 6.89 2.86
C ALA A 10 -20.98 7.96 2.51
N LEU A 11 -20.40 8.64 3.51
CA LEU A 11 -19.35 9.64 3.32
C LEU A 11 -18.14 9.04 2.60
N PHE A 12 -17.66 7.88 3.05
CA PHE A 12 -16.56 7.16 2.41
C PHE A 12 -16.87 6.86 0.93
N CYS A 13 -18.05 6.28 0.65
CA CYS A 13 -18.45 5.95 -0.72
C CYS A 13 -18.53 7.18 -1.62
N VAL A 14 -19.11 8.27 -1.13
CA VAL A 14 -19.19 9.54 -1.89
C VAL A 14 -17.79 10.07 -2.21
N LEU A 15 -16.89 10.11 -1.23
CA LEU A 15 -15.52 10.58 -1.45
C LEU A 15 -14.77 9.69 -2.45
N LEU A 16 -14.93 8.37 -2.35
CA LEU A 16 -14.30 7.44 -3.28
C LEU A 16 -14.81 7.63 -4.72
N VAL A 17 -16.12 7.80 -4.91
CA VAL A 17 -16.70 8.10 -6.23
C VAL A 17 -16.14 9.40 -6.79
N LEU A 18 -16.06 10.45 -5.98
CA LEU A 18 -15.52 11.75 -6.39
C LEU A 18 -14.03 11.66 -6.80
N LEU A 19 -13.23 10.83 -6.11
CA LEU A 19 -11.81 10.61 -6.42
C LEU A 19 -11.59 9.76 -7.68
N THR A 20 -12.48 8.83 -7.98
CA THR A 20 -12.32 7.85 -9.06
C THR A 20 -12.05 8.48 -10.43
N LYS A 21 -12.84 9.48 -10.82
CA LYS A 21 -12.73 10.11 -12.14
C LYS A 21 -11.46 10.98 -12.30
N PRO A 22 -11.12 11.89 -11.37
CA PRO A 22 -9.92 12.71 -11.51
C PRO A 22 -8.64 11.88 -11.42
N LEU A 23 -8.56 10.94 -10.47
CA LEU A 23 -7.39 10.07 -10.31
C LEU A 23 -7.22 9.14 -11.52
N GLY A 24 -8.29 8.50 -11.99
CA GLY A 24 -8.25 7.64 -13.18
C GLY A 24 -7.87 8.41 -14.45
N GLY A 25 -8.35 9.65 -14.61
CA GLY A 25 -7.96 10.52 -15.70
C GLY A 25 -6.49 10.94 -15.64
N TYR A 26 -5.97 11.18 -14.43
CA TYR A 26 -4.56 11.45 -14.21
C TYR A 26 -3.69 10.23 -14.53
N MET A 27 -4.02 9.06 -13.98
CA MET A 27 -3.31 7.81 -14.24
C MET A 27 -3.30 7.45 -15.73
N THR A 28 -4.41 7.64 -16.44
CA THR A 28 -4.47 7.40 -17.90
C THR A 28 -3.42 8.23 -18.64
N ARG A 29 -3.28 9.52 -18.32
CA ARG A 29 -2.25 10.39 -18.91
C ARG A 29 -0.83 9.96 -18.56
N VAL A 30 -0.60 9.57 -17.31
CA VAL A 30 0.71 9.06 -16.84
C VAL A 30 1.14 7.86 -17.68
N PHE A 31 0.27 6.86 -17.82
CA PHE A 31 0.59 5.63 -18.56
C PHE A 31 0.56 5.79 -20.09
N ALA A 32 -0.10 6.82 -20.61
CA ALA A 32 0.02 7.23 -22.00
C ALA A 32 1.33 7.98 -22.31
N GLY A 33 2.03 8.46 -21.28
CA GLY A 33 3.22 9.30 -21.46
C GLY A 33 2.89 10.76 -21.75
N ASP A 34 1.66 11.17 -21.53
CA ASP A 34 1.20 12.55 -21.72
C ASP A 34 1.76 13.48 -20.64
N LYS A 35 1.81 14.77 -20.96
CA LYS A 35 2.23 15.79 -19.98
C LYS A 35 1.21 15.88 -18.84
N THR A 36 1.71 15.86 -17.61
CA THR A 36 0.96 16.05 -16.37
C THR A 36 1.47 17.27 -15.61
N LEU A 37 0.78 17.67 -14.53
CA LEU A 37 1.23 18.77 -13.66
C LEU A 37 2.61 18.52 -13.05
N LEU A 38 2.97 17.27 -12.82
CA LEU A 38 4.25 16.87 -12.22
C LEU A 38 5.38 16.68 -13.26
N SER A 39 5.07 16.67 -14.56
CA SER A 39 6.04 16.44 -15.61
C SER A 39 7.22 17.42 -15.59
N PRO A 40 7.07 18.73 -15.33
CA PRO A 40 8.21 19.64 -15.28
C PRO A 40 9.27 19.25 -14.24
N VAL A 41 8.85 18.67 -13.12
CA VAL A 41 9.73 18.27 -12.01
C VAL A 41 10.22 16.83 -12.16
N LEU A 42 9.34 15.90 -12.53
CA LEU A 42 9.63 14.46 -12.50
C LEU A 42 10.21 13.93 -13.82
N ARG A 43 9.94 14.57 -14.96
CA ARG A 43 10.43 14.11 -16.26
C ARG A 43 11.96 14.09 -16.38
N PRO A 44 12.72 15.05 -15.84
CA PRO A 44 14.17 14.96 -15.81
C PRO A 44 14.68 13.74 -15.06
N LEU A 45 14.07 13.44 -13.88
CA LEU A 45 14.41 12.26 -13.09
C LEU A 45 14.03 10.96 -13.82
N GLU A 46 12.84 10.87 -14.39
CA GLU A 46 12.41 9.75 -15.22
C GLU A 46 13.40 9.48 -16.36
N THR A 47 13.76 10.52 -17.10
CA THR A 47 14.70 10.41 -18.22
C THR A 47 16.11 10.00 -17.76
N PHE A 48 16.55 10.50 -16.61
CA PHE A 48 17.83 10.11 -16.01
C PHE A 48 17.84 8.62 -15.65
N LEU A 49 16.78 8.13 -15.02
CA LEU A 49 16.65 6.71 -14.68
C LEU A 49 16.65 5.82 -15.93
N TYR A 50 15.93 6.20 -16.98
CA TYR A 50 15.94 5.45 -18.24
C TYR A 50 17.32 5.39 -18.88
N ARG A 51 18.05 6.52 -18.91
CA ARG A 51 19.42 6.56 -19.43
C ARG A 51 20.38 5.68 -18.62
N LEU A 52 20.28 5.75 -17.30
CA LEU A 52 21.11 4.97 -16.38
C LEU A 52 20.88 3.45 -16.56
N SER A 53 19.62 3.06 -16.80
CA SER A 53 19.21 1.65 -16.92
C SER A 53 19.19 1.14 -18.37
N GLY A 54 19.53 1.97 -19.35
CA GLY A 54 19.51 1.59 -20.78
C GLY A 54 18.09 1.30 -21.31
N ILE A 55 17.06 1.92 -20.71
CA ILE A 55 15.67 1.71 -21.09
C ILE A 55 15.30 2.70 -22.20
N ASP A 56 14.78 2.18 -23.32
CA ASP A 56 14.11 3.00 -24.34
C ASP A 56 12.59 2.97 -24.09
N GLU A 57 12.05 4.10 -23.69
CA GLU A 57 10.62 4.25 -23.39
C GLU A 57 9.69 4.12 -24.61
N ARG A 58 10.25 4.18 -25.83
CA ARG A 58 9.50 4.05 -27.07
C ARG A 58 9.31 2.59 -27.51
N LEU A 59 10.12 1.69 -26.96
CA LEU A 59 10.08 0.28 -27.29
C LEU A 59 9.05 -0.44 -26.44
N GLU A 60 8.03 -0.99 -27.07
CA GLU A 60 7.09 -1.88 -26.40
C GLU A 60 7.64 -3.32 -26.35
N GLN A 61 7.40 -3.99 -25.25
CA GLN A 61 7.79 -5.37 -25.00
C GLN A 61 6.69 -6.32 -25.46
N HIS A 62 7.10 -7.43 -26.05
CA HIS A 62 6.22 -8.60 -26.19
C HIS A 62 5.77 -9.08 -24.81
N TRP A 63 4.56 -9.61 -24.68
CA TRP A 63 4.01 -9.99 -23.39
C TRP A 63 4.90 -10.95 -22.57
N VAL A 64 5.64 -11.86 -23.27
CA VAL A 64 6.62 -12.76 -22.60
C VAL A 64 7.78 -11.98 -22.00
N THR A 65 8.34 -11.01 -22.77
CA THR A 65 9.45 -10.17 -22.29
C THR A 65 9.01 -9.32 -21.11
N TYR A 66 7.80 -8.79 -21.16
CA TYR A 66 7.19 -8.04 -20.04
C TYR A 66 7.07 -8.90 -18.79
N ALA A 67 6.53 -10.14 -18.93
CA ALA A 67 6.39 -11.08 -17.82
C ALA A 67 7.73 -11.51 -17.23
N VAL A 68 8.72 -11.80 -18.08
CA VAL A 68 10.08 -12.16 -17.63
C VAL A 68 10.75 -11.00 -16.90
N ALA A 69 10.62 -9.76 -17.41
CA ALA A 69 11.16 -8.58 -16.76
C ALA A 69 10.53 -8.39 -15.36
N MET A 70 9.21 -8.54 -15.22
CA MET A 70 8.50 -8.51 -13.96
C MET A 70 8.97 -9.59 -12.99
N LEU A 71 9.08 -10.84 -13.44
CA LEU A 71 9.54 -11.96 -12.59
C LEU A 71 10.99 -11.76 -12.13
N ALA A 72 11.87 -11.31 -13.02
CA ALA A 72 13.27 -11.01 -12.70
C ALA A 72 13.37 -9.88 -11.66
N PHE A 73 12.58 -8.81 -11.82
CA PHE A 73 12.50 -7.74 -10.84
C PHE A 73 11.99 -8.22 -9.47
N SER A 74 10.91 -8.99 -9.45
CA SER A 74 10.35 -9.56 -8.23
C SER A 74 11.33 -10.51 -7.54
N PHE A 75 12.04 -11.35 -8.30
CA PHE A 75 13.08 -12.24 -7.76
C PHE A 75 14.25 -11.46 -7.16
N ALA A 76 14.73 -10.41 -7.84
CA ALA A 76 15.75 -9.53 -7.28
C ALA A 76 15.30 -8.87 -5.97
N GLY A 77 14.06 -8.37 -5.93
CA GLY A 77 13.45 -7.84 -4.71
C GLY A 77 13.40 -8.86 -3.58
N PHE A 78 12.98 -10.09 -3.88
CA PHE A 78 12.99 -11.20 -2.92
C PHE A 78 14.38 -11.42 -2.30
N VAL A 79 15.42 -11.51 -3.15
CA VAL A 79 16.80 -11.73 -2.69
C VAL A 79 17.29 -10.60 -1.80
N VAL A 80 17.02 -9.35 -2.21
CA VAL A 80 17.42 -8.16 -1.43
C VAL A 80 16.71 -8.12 -0.09
N LEU A 81 15.40 -8.33 -0.04
CA LEU A 81 14.64 -8.31 1.21
C LEU A 81 15.05 -9.45 2.14
N TYR A 82 15.26 -10.65 1.59
CA TYR A 82 15.78 -11.78 2.37
C TYR A 82 17.15 -11.46 2.98
N ALA A 83 18.07 -10.92 2.18
CA ALA A 83 19.41 -10.56 2.64
C ALA A 83 19.38 -9.48 3.73
N LEU A 84 18.56 -8.43 3.56
CA LEU A 84 18.43 -7.37 4.58
C LEU A 84 17.98 -7.93 5.94
N GLN A 85 17.01 -8.83 5.96
CA GLN A 85 16.53 -9.47 7.18
C GLN A 85 17.59 -10.38 7.82
N ARG A 86 18.32 -11.15 7.00
CA ARG A 86 19.39 -12.06 7.48
C ARG A 86 20.63 -11.33 7.99
N LEU A 87 20.87 -10.12 7.52
CA LEU A 87 22.04 -9.33 7.84
C LEU A 87 21.76 -8.20 8.86
N GLN A 88 20.52 -8.03 9.33
CA GLN A 88 20.12 -6.85 10.13
C GLN A 88 20.95 -6.65 11.40
N ALA A 89 21.47 -7.73 12.01
CA ALA A 89 22.29 -7.63 13.23
C ALA A 89 23.59 -6.85 13.01
N ILE A 90 24.12 -6.81 11.79
CA ILE A 90 25.37 -6.10 11.44
C ILE A 90 25.14 -4.85 10.61
N LEU A 91 23.88 -4.58 10.21
CA LEU A 91 23.52 -3.41 9.43
C LEU A 91 23.24 -2.20 10.35
N PRO A 92 23.41 -0.96 9.85
CA PRO A 92 23.10 0.25 10.61
C PRO A 92 21.59 0.40 10.87
N LEU A 93 21.23 1.43 11.67
CA LEU A 93 19.83 1.74 12.01
C LEU A 93 19.11 0.59 12.75
N ASN A 94 19.83 -0.07 13.64
CA ASN A 94 19.32 -1.11 14.53
C ASN A 94 19.55 -0.70 16.02
N PRO A 95 18.87 0.38 16.50
CA PRO A 95 19.12 0.90 17.84
C PRO A 95 18.66 -0.03 18.96
N GLN A 96 17.81 -1.02 18.67
CA GLN A 96 17.38 -2.05 19.61
C GLN A 96 18.29 -3.28 19.62
N HIS A 97 19.36 -3.30 18.80
CA HIS A 97 20.28 -4.43 18.65
C HIS A 97 19.59 -5.77 18.36
N LEU A 98 18.59 -5.73 17.48
CA LEU A 98 17.83 -6.93 17.08
C LEU A 98 18.71 -7.90 16.30
N ASP A 99 18.57 -9.18 16.61
CA ASP A 99 19.28 -10.27 15.95
C ASP A 99 18.82 -10.51 14.51
N ALA A 100 19.58 -11.31 13.76
CA ALA A 100 19.19 -11.75 12.42
C ALA A 100 17.85 -12.51 12.45
N VAL A 101 16.92 -12.14 11.58
CA VAL A 101 15.64 -12.85 11.42
C VAL A 101 15.91 -14.31 11.02
N SER A 102 15.18 -15.29 11.57
CA SER A 102 15.37 -16.70 11.22
C SER A 102 15.19 -16.95 9.70
N PRO A 103 15.85 -17.98 9.12
CA PRO A 103 15.82 -18.19 7.67
C PRO A 103 14.41 -18.42 7.11
N ASP A 104 13.60 -19.19 7.80
CA ASP A 104 12.22 -19.53 7.46
C ASP A 104 11.31 -18.30 7.51
N LEU A 105 11.42 -17.48 8.56
CA LEU A 105 10.68 -16.24 8.72
C LEU A 105 11.10 -15.20 7.68
N ALA A 106 12.41 -15.04 7.44
CA ALA A 106 12.91 -14.12 6.41
C ALA A 106 12.45 -14.53 5.00
N PHE A 107 12.40 -15.84 4.72
CA PHE A 107 11.87 -16.37 3.45
C PHE A 107 10.36 -16.05 3.33
N ASN A 108 9.57 -16.39 4.33
CA ASN A 108 8.13 -16.13 4.36
C ASN A 108 7.82 -14.64 4.15
N THR A 109 8.50 -13.77 4.91
CA THR A 109 8.33 -12.31 4.82
C THR A 109 8.71 -11.80 3.42
N SER A 110 9.81 -12.29 2.85
CA SER A 110 10.25 -11.84 1.53
C SER A 110 9.27 -12.23 0.43
N VAL A 111 8.75 -13.47 0.44
CA VAL A 111 7.69 -13.89 -0.48
C VAL A 111 6.44 -13.04 -0.31
N SER A 112 6.01 -12.84 0.94
CA SER A 112 4.81 -12.09 1.26
C SER A 112 4.87 -10.64 0.76
N PHE A 113 5.98 -9.94 0.98
CA PHE A 113 6.11 -8.54 0.57
C PHE A 113 6.33 -8.35 -0.93
N VAL A 114 7.06 -9.26 -1.57
CA VAL A 114 7.27 -9.20 -3.03
C VAL A 114 5.97 -9.46 -3.80
N THR A 115 5.09 -10.30 -3.27
CA THR A 115 3.79 -10.62 -3.89
C THR A 115 2.69 -9.62 -3.53
N ASN A 116 2.97 -8.56 -2.79
CA ASN A 116 2.01 -7.58 -2.28
C ASN A 116 0.97 -8.17 -1.31
N THR A 117 1.24 -9.32 -0.71
CA THR A 117 0.35 -9.97 0.25
C THR A 117 0.53 -9.39 1.65
N ASN A 118 1.77 -9.16 2.03
CA ASN A 118 2.22 -8.49 3.27
C ASN A 118 1.80 -9.18 4.58
N TRP A 119 1.63 -10.49 4.58
CA TRP A 119 1.47 -11.24 5.84
C TRP A 119 2.71 -11.10 6.72
N GLN A 120 2.47 -10.88 8.00
CA GLN A 120 3.49 -10.81 9.02
C GLN A 120 3.16 -11.82 10.11
N SER A 121 3.92 -12.92 10.18
CA SER A 121 3.83 -13.94 11.23
C SER A 121 4.81 -13.66 12.38
N TYR A 122 5.02 -12.37 12.68
CA TYR A 122 5.95 -11.86 13.69
C TYR A 122 5.46 -10.47 14.14
N VAL A 123 6.01 -9.99 15.24
CA VAL A 123 5.78 -8.63 15.76
C VAL A 123 6.84 -7.71 15.17
N PRO A 124 6.52 -6.85 14.19
CA PRO A 124 7.53 -6.11 13.43
C PRO A 124 8.41 -5.20 14.30
N GLU A 125 7.81 -4.49 15.25
CA GLU A 125 8.50 -3.56 16.14
C GLU A 125 9.52 -4.23 17.07
N THR A 126 9.40 -5.53 17.33
CA THR A 126 10.35 -6.30 18.14
C THR A 126 11.24 -7.24 17.33
N THR A 127 11.01 -7.34 16.02
CA THR A 127 11.71 -8.29 15.15
C THR A 127 12.58 -7.62 14.11
N LEU A 128 12.19 -6.43 13.62
CA LEU A 128 12.83 -5.77 12.48
C LEU A 128 13.44 -4.42 12.83
N SER A 129 14.71 -4.24 12.43
CA SER A 129 15.41 -2.98 12.54
C SER A 129 14.81 -1.90 11.64
N TYR A 130 15.08 -0.62 11.94
CA TYR A 130 14.59 0.48 11.10
C TYR A 130 15.07 0.40 9.66
N LEU A 131 16.30 -0.06 9.43
CA LEU A 131 16.79 -0.24 8.07
C LEU A 131 15.96 -1.28 7.32
N VAL A 132 15.65 -2.41 7.95
CA VAL A 132 14.81 -3.45 7.34
C VAL A 132 13.37 -2.95 7.11
N GLN A 133 12.82 -2.21 8.07
CA GLN A 133 11.50 -1.58 7.93
C GLN A 133 11.46 -0.59 6.75
N MET A 134 12.47 0.27 6.60
CA MET A 134 12.51 1.29 5.54
C MET A 134 12.96 0.73 4.20
N ALA A 135 14.22 0.26 4.10
CA ALA A 135 14.84 -0.19 2.86
C ALA A 135 14.33 -1.57 2.41
N GLY A 136 13.86 -2.37 3.35
CA GLY A 136 13.22 -3.66 3.08
C GLY A 136 11.73 -3.52 2.85
N LEU A 137 10.94 -3.46 3.92
CA LEU A 137 9.48 -3.54 3.84
C LEU A 137 8.85 -2.37 3.09
N THR A 138 9.18 -1.12 3.47
CA THR A 138 8.56 0.07 2.86
C THR A 138 8.90 0.21 1.38
N VAL A 139 10.14 -0.11 0.97
CA VAL A 139 10.49 -0.15 -0.46
C VAL A 139 9.66 -1.20 -1.19
N HIS A 140 9.47 -2.40 -0.60
CA HIS A 140 8.64 -3.44 -1.22
C HIS A 140 7.15 -3.05 -1.25
N ASN A 141 6.65 -2.31 -0.27
CA ASN A 141 5.30 -1.75 -0.33
C ASN A 141 5.11 -0.83 -1.55
N PHE A 142 6.14 -0.08 -1.94
CA PHE A 142 6.11 0.71 -3.17
C PHE A 142 6.18 -0.17 -4.42
N VAL A 143 7.23 -0.97 -4.52
CA VAL A 143 7.56 -1.64 -5.79
C VAL A 143 6.64 -2.82 -6.09
N SER A 144 6.10 -3.51 -5.08
CA SER A 144 5.10 -4.55 -5.28
C SER A 144 3.76 -3.96 -5.75
N ALA A 145 3.35 -2.82 -5.17
CA ALA A 145 2.17 -2.07 -5.63
C ALA A 145 2.35 -1.56 -7.07
N ALA A 146 3.52 -0.96 -7.37
CA ALA A 146 3.84 -0.50 -8.72
C ALA A 146 3.83 -1.64 -9.73
N THR A 147 4.34 -2.83 -9.37
CA THR A 147 4.27 -4.06 -10.17
C THR A 147 2.83 -4.46 -10.44
N GLY A 148 1.97 -4.49 -9.42
CA GLY A 148 0.56 -4.83 -9.55
C GLY A 148 -0.19 -3.85 -10.45
N ILE A 149 0.06 -2.56 -10.33
CA ILE A 149 -0.53 -1.53 -11.18
C ILE A 149 -0.02 -1.65 -12.62
N ALA A 150 1.28 -1.88 -12.83
CA ALA A 150 1.86 -2.11 -14.14
C ALA A 150 1.24 -3.31 -14.84
N LEU A 151 1.01 -4.42 -14.12
CA LEU A 151 0.29 -5.59 -14.63
C LEU A 151 -1.15 -5.27 -14.99
N ALA A 152 -1.87 -4.50 -14.16
CA ALA A 152 -3.23 -4.07 -14.46
C ALA A 152 -3.29 -3.24 -15.75
N ILE A 153 -2.34 -2.33 -15.96
CA ILE A 153 -2.24 -1.54 -17.18
C ILE A 153 -1.90 -2.40 -18.41
N ALA A 154 -0.96 -3.35 -18.26
CA ALA A 154 -0.65 -4.31 -19.33
C ALA A 154 -1.86 -5.15 -19.71
N LEU A 155 -2.63 -5.64 -18.72
CA LEU A 155 -3.88 -6.38 -18.92
C LEU A 155 -4.93 -5.53 -19.64
N VAL A 156 -5.12 -4.28 -19.21
CA VAL A 156 -6.04 -3.34 -19.89
C VAL A 156 -5.63 -3.10 -21.33
N ARG A 157 -4.32 -2.92 -21.63
CA ARG A 157 -3.82 -2.82 -23.01
C ARG A 157 -4.12 -4.10 -23.80
N GLY A 158 -3.96 -5.28 -23.19
CA GLY A 158 -4.28 -6.57 -23.83
C GLY A 158 -5.74 -6.68 -24.20
N PHE A 159 -6.67 -6.19 -23.38
CA PHE A 159 -8.11 -6.22 -23.69
C PHE A 159 -8.56 -5.15 -24.69
N THR A 160 -7.85 -4.03 -24.74
CA THR A 160 -8.27 -2.88 -25.57
C THR A 160 -7.63 -2.84 -26.95
N ARG A 161 -6.51 -3.54 -27.13
CA ARG A 161 -5.80 -3.61 -28.41
C ARG A 161 -6.25 -4.83 -29.22
N ARG A 162 -6.48 -4.61 -30.51
CA ARG A 162 -6.81 -5.70 -31.44
C ARG A 162 -5.51 -6.22 -32.05
N SER A 163 -5.26 -7.54 -31.94
CA SER A 163 -4.16 -8.23 -32.62
C SER A 163 -2.75 -7.70 -32.32
N SER A 164 -2.49 -7.28 -31.06
CA SER A 164 -1.17 -6.84 -30.61
C SER A 164 -0.53 -7.89 -29.68
N ALA A 165 0.71 -8.25 -29.97
CA ALA A 165 1.53 -9.11 -29.08
C ALA A 165 2.29 -8.28 -28.04
N THR A 166 2.27 -6.94 -28.13
CA THR A 166 2.95 -6.04 -27.20
C THR A 166 1.96 -5.45 -26.19
N VAL A 167 2.42 -5.29 -24.95
CA VAL A 167 1.58 -4.84 -23.82
C VAL A 167 2.15 -3.59 -23.11
N GLY A 168 3.13 -2.95 -23.73
CA GLY A 168 3.86 -1.80 -23.17
C GLY A 168 5.26 -2.19 -22.74
N ASN A 169 5.85 -1.44 -21.82
CA ASN A 169 7.19 -1.70 -21.27
C ASN A 169 7.12 -1.73 -19.75
N PHE A 170 7.47 -2.87 -19.15
CA PHE A 170 7.39 -3.07 -17.70
C PHE A 170 8.18 -2.02 -16.92
N TRP A 171 9.38 -1.72 -17.33
CA TRP A 171 10.26 -0.76 -16.65
C TRP A 171 9.71 0.67 -16.70
N VAL A 172 9.11 1.02 -17.84
CA VAL A 172 8.45 2.33 -18.02
C VAL A 172 7.21 2.43 -17.16
N ASP A 173 6.33 1.42 -17.17
CA ASP A 173 5.11 1.40 -16.37
C ASP A 173 5.44 1.45 -14.87
N MET A 174 6.43 0.69 -14.43
CA MET A 174 6.94 0.63 -13.07
C MET A 174 7.48 1.99 -12.61
N THR A 175 8.35 2.62 -13.42
CA THR A 175 8.94 3.92 -13.11
C THR A 175 7.88 5.00 -13.06
N ARG A 176 6.97 5.06 -14.03
CA ARG A 176 5.88 6.05 -14.06
C ARG A 176 4.92 5.87 -12.91
N CYS A 177 4.55 4.64 -12.59
CA CYS A 177 3.70 4.36 -11.44
C CYS A 177 4.34 4.88 -10.15
N THR A 178 5.61 4.55 -9.92
CA THR A 178 6.33 4.96 -8.72
C THR A 178 6.47 6.48 -8.63
N LEU A 179 6.99 7.12 -9.68
CA LEU A 179 7.32 8.54 -9.64
C LEU A 179 6.09 9.46 -9.69
N TYR A 180 5.09 9.14 -10.49
CA TYR A 180 3.98 10.05 -10.74
C TYR A 180 2.73 9.74 -9.93
N VAL A 181 2.52 8.48 -9.53
CA VAL A 181 1.31 8.08 -8.80
C VAL A 181 1.61 7.88 -7.32
N LEU A 182 2.50 6.94 -6.99
CA LEU A 182 2.72 6.53 -5.61
C LEU A 182 3.51 7.56 -4.80
N LEU A 183 4.67 8.00 -5.29
CA LEU A 183 5.57 8.86 -4.53
C LEU A 183 4.96 10.24 -4.17
N PRO A 184 4.34 11.00 -5.10
CA PRO A 184 3.78 12.30 -4.75
C PRO A 184 2.64 12.20 -3.75
N ALA A 185 1.76 11.21 -3.91
CA ALA A 185 0.68 10.97 -2.95
C ALA A 185 1.23 10.59 -1.57
N SER A 186 2.24 9.71 -1.52
CA SER A 186 2.87 9.31 -0.25
C SER A 186 3.54 10.47 0.47
N ILE A 187 4.18 11.39 -0.24
CA ILE A 187 4.76 12.58 0.39
C ILE A 187 3.67 13.46 1.00
N VAL A 188 2.62 13.77 0.24
CA VAL A 188 1.54 14.64 0.72
C VAL A 188 0.83 14.03 1.92
N PHE A 189 0.39 12.79 1.81
CA PHE A 189 -0.33 12.14 2.90
C PHE A 189 0.57 11.77 4.07
N GLY A 190 1.86 11.48 3.85
CA GLY A 190 2.84 11.30 4.92
C GLY A 190 3.00 12.54 5.79
N LEU A 191 3.06 13.73 5.18
CA LEU A 191 3.09 15.00 5.93
C LEU A 191 1.80 15.22 6.72
N VAL A 192 0.65 14.83 6.17
CA VAL A 192 -0.62 14.90 6.91
C VAL A 192 -0.60 13.94 8.10
N MET A 193 -0.12 12.70 7.95
CA MET A 193 -0.01 11.74 9.06
C MET A 193 0.90 12.26 10.18
N VAL A 194 2.07 12.81 9.82
CA VAL A 194 2.98 13.43 10.81
C VAL A 194 2.29 14.58 11.53
N SER A 195 1.53 15.43 10.82
CA SER A 195 0.78 16.52 11.45
C SER A 195 -0.32 16.07 12.41
N GLN A 196 -0.77 14.83 12.27
CA GLN A 196 -1.77 14.20 13.15
C GLN A 196 -1.13 13.43 14.31
N GLY A 197 0.21 13.41 14.42
CA GLY A 197 0.94 12.81 15.52
C GLY A 197 1.48 11.40 15.25
N VAL A 198 1.40 10.89 14.02
CA VAL A 198 2.04 9.62 13.66
C VAL A 198 3.56 9.80 13.69
N PRO A 199 4.32 8.95 14.40
CA PRO A 199 5.77 9.09 14.54
C PRO A 199 6.51 8.99 13.20
N GLN A 200 7.53 9.83 13.03
CA GLN A 200 8.47 9.77 11.90
C GLN A 200 9.87 10.16 12.39
N ASN A 201 10.56 9.23 13.03
CA ASN A 201 11.88 9.46 13.60
C ASN A 201 12.77 8.21 13.51
N LEU A 202 14.00 8.31 13.97
CA LEU A 202 14.95 7.22 14.05
C LEU A 202 15.48 7.05 15.49
N SER A 203 14.75 7.56 16.47
CA SER A 203 15.09 7.45 17.89
C SER A 203 15.00 6.00 18.37
N ALA A 204 15.80 5.64 19.36
CA ALA A 204 15.62 4.39 20.06
C ALA A 204 14.26 4.36 20.79
N TYR A 205 13.77 3.18 21.09
CA TYR A 205 12.55 3.02 21.88
C TYR A 205 12.72 3.62 23.27
N THR A 206 11.60 4.08 23.85
CA THR A 206 11.61 4.75 25.14
C THR A 206 11.09 3.83 26.22
N ASP A 207 11.90 3.55 27.21
CA ASP A 207 11.48 2.83 28.42
C ASP A 207 10.71 3.77 29.35
N VAL A 208 9.52 3.37 29.73
CA VAL A 208 8.66 4.10 30.67
C VAL A 208 8.19 3.18 31.78
N THR A 209 7.79 3.79 32.92
CA THR A 209 7.16 3.07 34.02
C THR A 209 5.72 3.54 34.12
N THR A 210 4.76 2.62 34.08
CA THR A 210 3.33 2.94 34.21
C THR A 210 3.00 3.43 35.62
N LEU A 211 1.82 3.99 35.80
CA LEU A 211 1.37 4.44 37.11
C LEU A 211 1.29 3.29 38.14
N GLU A 212 1.06 2.07 37.67
CA GLU A 212 1.03 0.84 38.47
C GLU A 212 2.43 0.27 38.75
N GLY A 213 3.49 0.92 38.24
CA GLY A 213 4.89 0.50 38.44
C GLY A 213 5.40 -0.55 37.46
N ALA A 214 4.61 -0.94 36.45
CA ALA A 214 5.06 -1.86 35.42
C ALA A 214 5.99 -1.16 34.41
N LYS A 215 7.00 -1.88 33.90
CA LYS A 215 7.86 -1.39 32.82
C LYS A 215 7.19 -1.60 31.48
N GLN A 216 7.22 -0.58 30.63
CA GLN A 216 6.69 -0.60 29.28
C GLN A 216 7.73 0.01 28.33
N VAL A 217 7.85 -0.59 27.14
CA VAL A 217 8.67 -0.05 26.06
C VAL A 217 7.77 0.61 25.03
N ILE A 218 7.96 1.90 24.78
CA ILE A 218 7.22 2.64 23.77
C ILE A 218 8.05 2.60 22.48
N ALA A 219 7.57 1.83 21.51
CA ALA A 219 8.19 1.74 20.21
C ALA A 219 7.98 3.05 19.41
N GLN A 220 9.01 3.44 18.68
CA GLN A 220 9.05 4.62 17.82
C GLN A 220 9.64 4.22 16.47
N GLY A 221 9.76 5.16 15.54
CA GLY A 221 10.42 4.89 14.27
C GLY A 221 9.83 5.66 13.08
N PRO A 222 10.19 5.26 11.86
CA PRO A 222 9.71 5.86 10.61
C PRO A 222 8.31 5.34 10.23
N VAL A 223 7.33 5.52 11.10
CA VAL A 223 5.99 4.93 11.02
C VAL A 223 5.14 5.60 9.93
N ALA A 224 5.07 6.94 9.93
CA ALA A 224 4.15 7.68 9.05
C ALA A 224 4.39 7.39 7.56
N SER A 225 5.65 7.31 7.12
CA SER A 225 5.98 7.02 5.72
C SER A 225 5.55 5.60 5.34
N GLN A 226 5.82 4.61 6.17
CA GLN A 226 5.42 3.23 5.90
C GLN A 226 3.90 3.10 5.88
N GLU A 227 3.20 3.73 6.84
CA GLU A 227 1.74 3.66 6.93
C GLU A 227 1.05 4.17 5.65
N VAL A 228 1.44 5.34 5.18
CA VAL A 228 0.84 5.90 3.96
C VAL A 228 1.16 5.06 2.73
N ILE A 229 2.40 4.60 2.61
CA ILE A 229 2.84 3.79 1.47
C ILE A 229 2.11 2.46 1.44
N LYS A 230 1.99 1.77 2.59
CA LYS A 230 1.27 0.50 2.68
C LYS A 230 -0.22 0.66 2.37
N MET A 231 -0.84 1.77 2.78
CA MET A 231 -2.25 2.01 2.48
C MET A 231 -2.47 2.33 1.02
N LEU A 232 -1.68 3.23 0.43
CA LEU A 232 -1.78 3.58 -0.98
C LEU A 232 -1.45 2.39 -1.90
N GLY A 233 -0.49 1.56 -1.51
CA GLY A 233 -0.08 0.34 -2.23
C GLY A 233 -1.01 -0.86 -2.03
N THR A 234 -2.05 -0.73 -1.20
CA THR A 234 -2.96 -1.84 -0.83
C THR A 234 -2.26 -3.05 -0.22
N ASN A 235 -1.19 -2.81 0.52
CA ASN A 235 -0.29 -3.84 1.04
C ASN A 235 -0.87 -4.58 2.27
N GLY A 236 -1.08 -3.87 3.38
CA GLY A 236 -1.66 -4.41 4.60
C GLY A 236 -0.67 -4.70 5.73
N GLY A 237 0.58 -5.07 5.47
CA GLY A 237 1.62 -5.21 6.51
C GLY A 237 2.08 -3.86 7.04
N GLY A 238 2.33 -3.73 8.34
CA GLY A 238 2.61 -2.47 9.01
C GLY A 238 3.91 -2.46 9.82
N PHE A 239 4.17 -1.28 10.40
CA PHE A 239 5.29 -1.08 11.32
C PHE A 239 5.05 -1.79 12.66
N PHE A 240 3.80 -1.76 13.12
CA PHE A 240 3.36 -2.44 14.34
C PHE A 240 2.55 -3.70 14.02
N ASN A 241 2.56 -4.67 14.93
CA ASN A 241 1.79 -5.90 14.79
C ASN A 241 0.27 -5.64 14.72
N ALA A 242 -0.21 -4.71 15.53
CA ALA A 242 -1.62 -4.27 15.51
C ALA A 242 -2.01 -3.57 14.20
N ASN A 243 -1.04 -3.35 13.31
CA ASN A 243 -1.26 -2.70 12.02
C ASN A 243 -1.92 -1.31 12.20
N SER A 244 -2.72 -0.88 11.26
CA SER A 244 -3.41 0.42 11.30
C SER A 244 -4.38 0.61 12.47
N ALA A 245 -4.52 -0.37 13.35
CA ALA A 245 -5.24 -0.24 14.60
C ALA A 245 -4.36 0.30 15.75
N HIS A 246 -3.04 0.25 15.61
CA HIS A 246 -2.13 0.81 16.61
C HIS A 246 -2.30 2.33 16.72
N PRO A 247 -2.40 2.91 17.94
CA PRO A 247 -2.61 4.36 18.13
C PRO A 247 -1.54 5.23 17.44
N PHE A 248 -0.31 4.74 17.28
CA PHE A 248 0.76 5.46 16.58
C PHE A 248 0.69 5.34 15.05
N GLU A 249 -0.08 4.45 14.49
CA GLU A 249 -0.36 4.40 13.05
C GLU A 249 -1.66 5.14 12.71
N ASN A 250 -2.64 5.15 13.62
CA ASN A 250 -3.97 5.71 13.35
C ASN A 250 -4.54 6.47 14.56
N PRO A 251 -3.95 7.64 14.92
CA PRO A 251 -4.30 8.35 16.16
C PRO A 251 -5.64 9.10 16.10
N THR A 252 -6.18 9.41 14.92
CA THR A 252 -7.35 10.29 14.78
C THR A 252 -8.39 9.76 13.79
N ALA A 253 -9.64 10.22 13.91
CA ALA A 253 -10.68 9.90 12.93
C ALA A 253 -10.32 10.37 11.50
N LEU A 254 -9.55 11.45 11.37
CA LEU A 254 -9.06 11.93 10.08
C LEU A 254 -8.05 10.96 9.47
N THR A 255 -7.08 10.46 10.25
CA THR A 255 -6.11 9.47 9.77
C THR A 255 -6.82 8.20 9.33
N ASN A 256 -7.82 7.72 10.08
CA ASN A 256 -8.61 6.56 9.72
C ASN A 256 -9.35 6.74 8.39
N LEU A 257 -10.04 7.86 8.20
CA LEU A 257 -10.72 8.16 6.93
C LEU A 257 -9.76 8.22 5.76
N LEU A 258 -8.59 8.87 5.94
CA LEU A 258 -7.58 8.99 4.89
C LEU A 258 -6.98 7.63 4.53
N GLN A 259 -6.69 6.78 5.48
CA GLN A 259 -6.19 5.43 5.25
C GLN A 259 -7.20 4.59 4.45
N MET A 260 -8.48 4.62 4.82
CA MET A 260 -9.54 3.95 4.05
C MET A 260 -9.63 4.47 2.61
N LEU A 261 -9.52 5.79 2.41
CA LEU A 261 -9.55 6.36 1.05
C LEU A 261 -8.30 5.97 0.25
N LEU A 262 -7.12 5.97 0.85
CA LEU A 262 -5.89 5.60 0.17
C LEU A 262 -5.93 4.17 -0.34
N ILE A 263 -6.34 3.21 0.50
CA ILE A 263 -6.35 1.78 0.14
C ILE A 263 -7.32 1.47 -1.00
N PHE A 264 -8.43 2.20 -1.13
CA PHE A 264 -9.42 1.98 -2.18
C PHE A 264 -9.23 2.85 -3.43
N SER A 265 -8.49 3.96 -3.33
CA SER A 265 -8.43 5.00 -4.37
C SER A 265 -7.88 4.51 -5.71
N ILE A 266 -6.77 3.78 -5.71
CA ILE A 266 -6.12 3.29 -6.94
C ILE A 266 -6.97 2.20 -7.60
N GLY A 267 -7.50 1.25 -6.83
CA GLY A 267 -8.40 0.21 -7.35
C GLY A 267 -9.64 0.81 -8.01
N ALA A 268 -10.26 1.78 -7.37
CA ALA A 268 -11.39 2.53 -7.93
C ALA A 268 -10.99 3.30 -9.20
N ALA A 269 -9.86 4.00 -9.19
CA ALA A 269 -9.35 4.76 -10.34
C ALA A 269 -9.03 3.87 -11.55
N LEU A 270 -8.54 2.64 -11.33
CA LEU A 270 -8.24 1.69 -12.40
C LEU A 270 -9.49 1.31 -13.22
N THR A 271 -10.68 1.30 -12.64
CA THR A 271 -11.92 1.08 -13.40
C THR A 271 -12.17 2.22 -14.39
N ASN A 272 -11.87 3.46 -13.99
CA ASN A 272 -11.97 4.62 -14.89
C ASN A 272 -10.88 4.61 -15.96
N VAL A 273 -9.64 4.19 -15.60
CA VAL A 273 -8.54 3.98 -16.57
C VAL A 273 -8.98 2.97 -17.65
N PHE A 274 -9.52 1.82 -17.23
CA PHE A 274 -10.05 0.83 -18.16
C PHE A 274 -11.09 1.43 -19.11
N GLY A 275 -12.09 2.13 -18.58
CA GLY A 275 -13.12 2.75 -19.40
C GLY A 275 -12.57 3.76 -20.42
N ARG A 276 -11.52 4.53 -20.06
CA ARG A 276 -10.84 5.46 -20.98
C ARG A 276 -10.06 4.73 -22.06
N MET A 277 -9.26 3.75 -21.69
CA MET A 277 -8.44 2.99 -22.63
C MET A 277 -9.28 2.12 -23.57
N ALA A 278 -10.42 1.61 -23.10
CA ALA A 278 -11.40 0.88 -23.93
C ALA A 278 -12.26 1.80 -24.82
N GLY A 279 -12.13 3.12 -24.70
CA GLY A 279 -12.96 4.07 -25.44
C GLY A 279 -14.45 4.06 -25.02
N ASN A 280 -14.77 3.44 -23.88
CA ASN A 280 -16.14 3.30 -23.39
C ASN A 280 -16.22 3.42 -21.86
N GLN A 281 -16.46 4.63 -21.39
CA GLN A 281 -16.57 4.92 -19.95
C GLN A 281 -17.72 4.17 -19.25
N ARG A 282 -18.76 3.76 -19.98
CA ARG A 282 -19.86 2.97 -19.38
C ARG A 282 -19.35 1.62 -18.87
N GLN A 283 -18.40 1.00 -19.55
CA GLN A 283 -17.76 -0.25 -19.08
C GLN A 283 -16.98 -0.05 -17.79
N GLY A 284 -16.20 1.03 -17.70
CA GLY A 284 -15.48 1.36 -16.46
C GLY A 284 -16.42 1.56 -15.27
N TRP A 285 -17.50 2.33 -15.48
CA TRP A 285 -18.51 2.53 -14.43
C TRP A 285 -19.31 1.27 -14.11
N ALA A 286 -19.54 0.37 -15.07
CA ALA A 286 -20.19 -0.92 -14.79
C ALA A 286 -19.35 -1.79 -13.88
N ILE A 287 -18.02 -1.87 -14.12
CA ILE A 287 -17.09 -2.60 -13.23
C ILE A 287 -17.09 -1.95 -11.85
N PHE A 288 -16.98 -0.63 -11.77
CA PHE A 288 -17.04 0.09 -10.50
C PHE A 288 -18.34 -0.20 -9.72
N ALA A 289 -19.47 -0.21 -10.41
CA ALA A 289 -20.76 -0.49 -9.80
C ALA A 289 -20.85 -1.93 -9.25
N VAL A 290 -20.34 -2.92 -9.99
CA VAL A 290 -20.28 -4.31 -9.50
C VAL A 290 -19.42 -4.41 -8.24
N MET A 291 -18.22 -3.80 -8.26
CA MET A 291 -17.34 -3.76 -7.08
C MET A 291 -18.03 -3.05 -5.90
N GLY A 292 -18.73 -1.93 -6.17
CA GLY A 292 -19.46 -1.19 -5.15
C GLY A 292 -20.62 -1.97 -4.54
N VAL A 293 -21.39 -2.70 -5.34
CA VAL A 293 -22.46 -3.59 -4.84
C VAL A 293 -21.91 -4.70 -3.97
N MET A 294 -20.81 -5.36 -4.41
CA MET A 294 -20.16 -6.41 -3.60
C MET A 294 -19.61 -5.85 -2.29
N PHE A 295 -18.98 -4.68 -2.33
CA PHE A 295 -18.48 -3.98 -1.14
C PHE A 295 -19.60 -3.66 -0.16
N LEU A 296 -20.69 -3.03 -0.61
CA LEU A 296 -21.82 -2.66 0.24
C LEU A 296 -22.52 -3.90 0.84
N ALA A 297 -22.68 -4.96 0.06
CA ALA A 297 -23.21 -6.23 0.57
C ALA A 297 -22.31 -6.80 1.67
N GLY A 298 -20.97 -6.85 1.44
CA GLY A 298 -20.01 -7.31 2.43
C GLY A 298 -20.01 -6.45 3.70
N VAL A 299 -19.98 -5.13 3.56
CA VAL A 299 -20.04 -4.19 4.70
C VAL A 299 -21.35 -4.38 5.49
N THR A 300 -22.48 -4.55 4.81
CA THR A 300 -23.76 -4.75 5.46
C THR A 300 -23.78 -6.04 6.30
N VAL A 301 -23.30 -7.15 5.73
CA VAL A 301 -23.22 -8.43 6.43
C VAL A 301 -22.26 -8.35 7.62
N LEU A 302 -21.05 -7.81 7.39
CA LEU A 302 -20.05 -7.66 8.44
C LEU A 302 -20.54 -6.79 9.57
N TYR A 303 -21.06 -5.59 9.24
CA TYR A 303 -21.55 -4.64 10.24
C TYR A 303 -22.76 -5.19 11.03
N ALA A 304 -23.65 -5.95 10.36
CA ALA A 304 -24.77 -6.60 11.02
C ALA A 304 -24.29 -7.70 12.00
N SER A 305 -23.31 -8.51 11.55
CA SER A 305 -22.75 -9.61 12.36
C SER A 305 -22.01 -9.08 13.60
N GLU A 306 -21.19 -8.05 13.43
CA GLU A 306 -20.47 -7.42 14.54
C GLU A 306 -21.43 -6.74 15.51
N ALA A 307 -22.43 -6.02 15.01
CA ALA A 307 -23.45 -5.36 15.86
C ALA A 307 -24.37 -6.34 16.60
N ALA A 308 -24.52 -7.57 16.12
CA ALA A 308 -25.29 -8.61 16.79
C ALA A 308 -24.53 -9.27 17.97
N GLY A 309 -23.20 -9.06 18.02
CA GLY A 309 -22.33 -9.72 18.99
C GLY A 309 -22.19 -11.23 18.76
N LYS A 310 -21.26 -11.85 19.47
CA LYS A 310 -21.08 -13.31 19.41
C LYS A 310 -21.99 -14.01 20.40
N ALA A 311 -22.90 -14.83 19.94
CA ALA A 311 -23.83 -15.59 20.79
C ALA A 311 -23.09 -16.44 21.85
N LEU A 312 -21.91 -16.98 21.51
CA LEU A 312 -21.03 -17.71 22.42
C LEU A 312 -20.49 -16.87 23.59
N LEU A 313 -20.39 -15.57 23.42
CA LEU A 313 -19.86 -14.64 24.42
C LEU A 313 -20.97 -13.89 25.18
N ALA A 314 -22.24 -14.06 24.78
CA ALA A 314 -23.38 -13.34 25.37
C ALA A 314 -23.61 -13.61 26.88
N HIS A 315 -23.01 -14.68 27.41
CA HIS A 315 -23.08 -15.06 28.82
C HIS A 315 -21.90 -14.52 29.65
N LEU A 316 -20.92 -13.90 29.03
CA LEU A 316 -19.77 -13.31 29.73
C LEU A 316 -19.97 -11.81 29.90
N PRO A 317 -19.59 -11.24 31.05
CA PRO A 317 -19.67 -9.81 31.30
C PRO A 317 -18.53 -9.10 30.51
N LEU A 318 -18.57 -9.17 29.19
CA LEU A 318 -17.60 -8.53 28.31
C LEU A 318 -18.09 -7.16 27.90
N ASP A 319 -17.21 -6.19 27.99
CA ASP A 319 -17.44 -4.89 27.39
C ASP A 319 -17.39 -5.06 25.86
N GLN A 320 -18.48 -4.68 25.18
CA GLN A 320 -18.60 -4.71 23.73
C GLN A 320 -18.21 -3.37 23.09
N LEU A 321 -17.61 -2.46 23.87
CA LEU A 321 -17.05 -1.24 23.31
C LEU A 321 -15.94 -1.61 22.31
N ALA A 322 -16.03 -1.00 21.15
CA ALA A 322 -15.06 -1.23 20.08
C ALA A 322 -13.64 -0.90 20.56
N GLY A 323 -12.84 -1.94 20.73
CA GLY A 323 -11.42 -1.86 20.99
C GLY A 323 -10.72 -2.83 20.08
N ASN A 324 -9.59 -2.44 19.52
CA ASN A 324 -8.68 -3.40 18.95
C ASN A 324 -7.88 -4.02 20.10
N MET A 325 -8.07 -5.30 20.31
CA MET A 325 -7.51 -6.09 21.41
C MET A 325 -6.38 -7.00 20.90
N GLU A 326 -5.58 -6.52 19.97
CA GLU A 326 -4.36 -7.23 19.54
C GLU A 326 -3.20 -7.04 20.50
#